data_59284f51da37eb3014739f8828aca199
#
_entry.id   59284f51da37eb3014739f8828aca199
#
_cell.length_a   1.000
_cell.length_b   1.000
_cell.length_c   1.000
_cell.angle_alpha   90.00
_cell.angle_beta   90.00
_cell.angle_gamma   90.00
#
_symmetry.space_group_name_H-M   'P 1'
#
loop_
_entity.id
_entity.type
_entity.pdbx_description
1 polymer ?
#
loop_
_entity_poly.entity_id
_entity_poly.type
_entity_poly.pdbx_seq_one_letter_code
_entity_poly.pdbx_strand_id
1 'polypeptide(L)'
;MNDAAIGIFDSGIGGLTVMRALVARLPDEEFVYLGDTARLPYGTKSGDTVTRYAVQAAGALMKRKVKMLVVACNTASAVALPALQEMFAPVPVVGVIVPGAEAAVSAAPEGPIAVIATEGTVKGGAYVRAIENHGRSIPVIQQACSLFVSIAEEGLLEGEIADAIARRYIEPLLAAVPKPKAVVLGCTHFPALKNTIAKVTGPDIKLVDSAETTARAVEKILRAKNIQRASGSKPSHTFLATDAPDRFARVGEIFLGQPIDPGSVELVDLQA
;
A
#
# COMPACT_ATOMS: atom_id res chain seq x y z
N MET A 1 -16.14 20.01 7.77
CA MET A 1 -14.97 19.31 7.18
C MET A 1 -14.73 17.91 7.76
N ASN A 2 -15.14 17.66 9.01
CA ASN A 2 -14.90 16.32 9.62
C ASN A 2 -15.68 15.18 8.94
N ASP A 3 -16.80 15.49 8.28
CA ASP A 3 -17.63 14.50 7.59
C ASP A 3 -17.17 14.19 6.15
N ALA A 4 -16.16 14.88 5.66
CA ALA A 4 -15.58 14.58 4.35
C ALA A 4 -14.86 13.22 4.39
N ALA A 5 -14.87 12.51 3.27
CA ALA A 5 -14.23 11.20 3.14
C ALA A 5 -12.69 11.29 3.15
N ILE A 6 -12.05 10.17 3.40
CA ILE A 6 -10.62 9.96 3.17
C ILE A 6 -10.45 9.36 1.76
N GLY A 7 -9.68 10.04 0.90
CA GLY A 7 -9.35 9.55 -0.42
C GLY A 7 -8.19 8.57 -0.36
N ILE A 8 -8.32 7.42 -1.01
CA ILE A 8 -7.27 6.41 -1.12
C ILE A 8 -7.03 6.16 -2.59
N PHE A 9 -5.79 6.23 -3.07
CA PHE A 9 -5.51 5.76 -4.41
C PHE A 9 -4.38 4.73 -4.47
N ASP A 10 -4.50 3.84 -5.42
CA ASP A 10 -3.53 2.82 -5.78
C ASP A 10 -3.38 2.75 -7.30
N SER A 11 -2.29 2.14 -7.75
CA SER A 11 -2.07 1.85 -9.18
C SER A 11 -3.08 0.86 -9.78
N GLY A 12 -3.89 0.22 -8.93
CA GLY A 12 -4.86 -0.79 -9.37
C GLY A 12 -5.77 -1.24 -8.24
N ILE A 13 -5.70 -2.51 -7.91
CA ILE A 13 -6.65 -3.21 -7.02
C ILE A 13 -6.02 -3.53 -5.66
N GLY A 14 -4.70 -3.76 -5.61
CA GLY A 14 -3.99 -4.22 -4.41
C GLY A 14 -4.11 -3.29 -3.21
N GLY A 15 -4.24 -1.98 -3.44
CA GLY A 15 -4.43 -0.98 -2.38
C GLY A 15 -5.69 -1.16 -1.52
N LEU A 16 -6.62 -2.03 -1.94
CA LEU A 16 -7.75 -2.44 -1.11
C LEU A 16 -7.32 -3.15 0.17
N THR A 17 -6.11 -3.72 0.24
CA THR A 17 -5.53 -4.19 1.51
C THR A 17 -5.33 -3.05 2.51
N VAL A 18 -4.88 -1.89 2.03
CA VAL A 18 -4.72 -0.69 2.86
C VAL A 18 -6.10 -0.16 3.27
N MET A 19 -7.05 -0.10 2.33
CA MET A 19 -8.43 0.28 2.66
C MET A 19 -9.04 -0.64 3.71
N ARG A 20 -8.89 -1.96 3.59
CA ARG A 20 -9.35 -2.92 4.60
C ARG A 20 -8.80 -2.62 6.00
N ALA A 21 -7.51 -2.34 6.10
CA ALA A 21 -6.88 -1.99 7.37
C ALA A 21 -7.40 -0.65 7.93
N LEU A 22 -7.66 0.33 7.06
CA LEU A 22 -8.24 1.61 7.43
C LEU A 22 -9.68 1.46 7.92
N VAL A 23 -10.53 0.73 7.21
CA VAL A 23 -11.93 0.46 7.61
C VAL A 23 -11.98 -0.25 8.97
N ALA A 24 -11.14 -1.26 9.17
CA ALA A 24 -11.09 -2.00 10.44
C ALA A 24 -10.65 -1.11 11.62
N ARG A 25 -9.78 -0.13 11.38
CA ARG A 25 -9.25 0.75 12.43
C ARG A 25 -10.07 2.01 12.66
N LEU A 26 -10.73 2.49 11.62
CA LEU A 26 -11.47 3.76 11.58
C LEU A 26 -12.89 3.51 11.06
N PRO A 27 -13.71 2.74 11.80
CA PRO A 27 -15.00 2.25 11.33
C PRO A 27 -16.05 3.37 11.13
N ASP A 28 -15.84 4.55 11.69
CA ASP A 28 -16.72 5.70 11.52
C ASP A 28 -16.36 6.55 10.30
N GLU A 29 -15.18 6.34 9.69
CA GLU A 29 -14.69 7.14 8.57
C GLU A 29 -15.24 6.65 7.23
N GLU A 30 -15.53 7.57 6.35
CA GLU A 30 -15.91 7.30 4.97
C GLU A 30 -14.68 7.30 4.06
N PHE A 31 -14.64 6.36 3.12
CA PHE A 31 -13.53 6.22 2.21
C PHE A 31 -13.99 6.30 0.75
N VAL A 32 -13.21 7.00 -0.07
CA VAL A 32 -13.31 6.97 -1.53
C VAL A 32 -12.03 6.33 -2.05
N TYR A 33 -12.14 5.13 -2.58
CA TYR A 33 -11.02 4.39 -3.18
C TYR A 33 -10.97 4.64 -4.68
N LEU A 34 -9.79 4.89 -5.22
CA LEU A 34 -9.53 4.99 -6.65
C LEU A 34 -8.43 4.01 -7.06
N GLY A 35 -8.78 3.05 -7.92
CA GLY A 35 -7.83 2.15 -8.58
C GLY A 35 -7.57 2.59 -10.02
N ASP A 36 -6.29 2.89 -10.34
CA ASP A 36 -5.89 3.28 -11.70
C ASP A 36 -5.65 2.06 -12.59
N THR A 37 -6.71 1.28 -12.78
CA THR A 37 -6.71 -0.03 -13.44
C THR A 37 -6.34 0.04 -14.93
N ALA A 38 -6.58 1.16 -15.60
CA ALA A 38 -6.23 1.36 -17.00
C ALA A 38 -4.70 1.48 -17.24
N ARG A 39 -3.91 1.89 -16.20
CA ARG A 39 -2.49 2.21 -16.36
C ARG A 39 -1.57 1.35 -15.51
N LEU A 40 -2.10 0.29 -14.87
CA LEU A 40 -1.30 -0.68 -14.12
C LEU A 40 -0.33 -1.46 -15.04
N PRO A 41 0.73 -2.10 -14.50
CA PRO A 41 1.27 -1.88 -13.16
C PRO A 41 2.21 -0.66 -13.12
N TYR A 42 2.23 0.09 -12.01
CA TYR A 42 3.18 1.21 -11.84
C TYR A 42 4.63 0.75 -11.60
N GLY A 43 4.80 -0.45 -11.06
CA GLY A 43 6.11 -0.98 -10.65
C GLY A 43 7.13 -1.17 -11.77
N THR A 44 6.71 -1.11 -13.05
CA THR A 44 7.57 -1.22 -14.25
C THR A 44 7.77 0.11 -14.98
N LYS A 45 7.16 1.19 -14.50
CA LYS A 45 7.21 2.51 -15.16
C LYS A 45 8.29 3.41 -14.55
N SER A 46 8.71 4.44 -15.31
CA SER A 46 9.65 5.46 -14.82
C SER A 46 9.01 6.29 -13.70
N GLY A 47 9.85 6.85 -12.81
CA GLY A 47 9.40 7.71 -11.71
C GLY A 47 8.56 8.90 -12.17
N ASP A 48 8.99 9.57 -13.27
CA ASP A 48 8.26 10.72 -13.84
C ASP A 48 6.87 10.33 -14.34
N THR A 49 6.75 9.17 -14.99
CA THR A 49 5.45 8.65 -15.44
C THR A 49 4.56 8.32 -14.26
N VAL A 50 5.10 7.66 -13.22
CA VAL A 50 4.35 7.33 -12.00
C VAL A 50 3.92 8.60 -11.26
N THR A 51 4.78 9.60 -11.16
CA THR A 51 4.45 10.89 -10.52
C THR A 51 3.31 11.59 -11.25
N ARG A 52 3.36 11.66 -12.58
CA ARG A 52 2.29 12.25 -13.39
C ARG A 52 0.95 11.53 -13.19
N TYR A 53 0.95 10.19 -13.17
CA TYR A 53 -0.26 9.40 -12.94
C TYR A 53 -0.80 9.58 -11.52
N ALA A 54 0.08 9.61 -10.53
CA ALA A 54 -0.29 9.83 -9.14
C ALA A 54 -0.94 11.22 -8.93
N VAL A 55 -0.42 12.26 -9.58
CA VAL A 55 -1.00 13.62 -9.55
C VAL A 55 -2.41 13.62 -10.14
N GLN A 56 -2.64 12.94 -11.25
CA GLN A 56 -3.96 12.85 -11.87
C GLN A 56 -4.96 12.08 -10.98
N ALA A 57 -4.55 10.95 -10.42
CA ALA A 57 -5.37 10.14 -9.52
C ALA A 57 -5.73 10.93 -8.24
N ALA A 58 -4.73 11.55 -7.60
CA ALA A 58 -4.95 12.40 -6.43
C ALA A 58 -5.85 13.60 -6.77
N GLY A 59 -5.66 14.25 -7.93
CA GLY A 59 -6.51 15.34 -8.40
C GLY A 59 -7.98 14.95 -8.55
N ALA A 60 -8.26 13.73 -9.07
CA ALA A 60 -9.62 13.21 -9.16
C ALA A 60 -10.27 13.03 -7.77
N LEU A 61 -9.52 12.54 -6.78
CA LEU A 61 -9.98 12.43 -5.39
C LEU A 61 -10.19 13.81 -4.75
N MET A 62 -9.31 14.78 -5.04
CA MET A 62 -9.45 16.15 -4.53
C MET A 62 -10.70 16.84 -5.07
N LYS A 63 -11.11 16.59 -6.31
CA LYS A 63 -12.40 17.05 -6.87
C LYS A 63 -13.59 16.52 -6.06
N ARG A 64 -13.45 15.39 -5.34
CA ARG A 64 -14.44 14.80 -4.41
C ARG A 64 -14.39 15.44 -3.00
N LYS A 65 -13.56 16.47 -2.79
CA LYS A 65 -13.44 17.22 -1.52
C LYS A 65 -13.05 16.34 -0.34
N VAL A 66 -12.15 15.39 -0.55
CA VAL A 66 -11.62 14.54 0.53
C VAL A 66 -10.83 15.35 1.55
N LYS A 67 -10.89 14.97 2.82
CA LYS A 67 -10.18 15.65 3.93
C LYS A 67 -8.73 15.21 4.10
N MET A 68 -8.35 14.08 3.49
CA MET A 68 -7.03 13.47 3.54
C MET A 68 -6.83 12.60 2.31
N LEU A 69 -5.59 12.49 1.83
CA LEU A 69 -5.19 11.55 0.79
C LEU A 69 -4.28 10.47 1.36
N VAL A 70 -4.56 9.21 1.03
CA VAL A 70 -3.71 8.05 1.32
C VAL A 70 -3.19 7.48 0.01
N VAL A 71 -1.87 7.49 -0.17
CA VAL A 71 -1.19 6.90 -1.32
C VAL A 71 -0.88 5.44 -0.96
N ALA A 72 -1.81 4.54 -1.29
CA ALA A 72 -1.68 3.12 -0.95
C ALA A 72 -0.58 2.41 -1.75
N CYS A 73 -0.37 2.80 -3.01
CA CYS A 73 0.66 2.24 -3.89
C CYS A 73 2.07 2.54 -3.37
N ASN A 74 2.85 1.50 -3.06
CA ASN A 74 4.25 1.65 -2.65
C ASN A 74 5.11 2.32 -3.72
N THR A 75 4.92 1.95 -5.00
CA THR A 75 5.66 2.56 -6.11
C THR A 75 5.36 4.06 -6.22
N ALA A 76 4.09 4.47 -6.13
CA ALA A 76 3.72 5.88 -6.15
C ALA A 76 4.22 6.62 -4.90
N SER A 77 4.11 6.00 -3.71
CA SER A 77 4.65 6.57 -2.47
C SER A 77 6.16 6.77 -2.53
N ALA A 78 6.89 5.92 -3.26
CA ALA A 78 8.35 6.01 -3.38
C ALA A 78 8.82 7.24 -4.17
N VAL A 79 8.05 7.68 -5.17
CA VAL A 79 8.51 8.71 -6.13
C VAL A 79 7.64 9.96 -6.17
N ALA A 80 6.34 9.86 -5.89
CA ALA A 80 5.38 10.95 -6.07
C ALA A 80 5.00 11.67 -4.76
N LEU A 81 5.25 11.08 -3.60
CA LEU A 81 4.73 11.59 -2.33
C LEU A 81 5.11 13.06 -2.05
N PRO A 82 6.37 13.51 -2.23
CA PRO A 82 6.72 14.91 -2.01
C PRO A 82 5.93 15.89 -2.89
N ALA A 83 5.82 15.59 -4.19
CA ALA A 83 5.06 16.40 -5.14
C ALA A 83 3.57 16.49 -4.78
N LEU A 84 2.97 15.38 -4.33
CA LEU A 84 1.58 15.35 -3.90
C LEU A 84 1.37 16.15 -2.62
N GLN A 85 2.29 16.09 -1.67
CA GLN A 85 2.24 16.85 -0.41
C GLN A 85 2.32 18.36 -0.67
N GLU A 86 3.20 18.79 -1.58
CA GLU A 86 3.33 20.18 -1.97
C GLU A 86 2.08 20.69 -2.71
N MET A 87 1.64 19.93 -3.72
CA MET A 87 0.53 20.32 -4.61
C MET A 87 -0.81 20.43 -3.88
N PHE A 88 -1.09 19.51 -2.96
CA PHE A 88 -2.39 19.44 -2.30
C PHE A 88 -2.42 20.01 -0.88
N ALA A 89 -1.36 20.72 -0.46
CA ALA A 89 -1.39 21.46 0.80
C ALA A 89 -2.60 22.42 0.86
N PRO A 90 -3.29 22.54 2.00
CA PRO A 90 -2.99 22.00 3.32
C PRO A 90 -3.60 20.61 3.62
N VAL A 91 -4.16 19.91 2.63
CA VAL A 91 -4.74 18.58 2.81
C VAL A 91 -3.62 17.59 3.14
N PRO A 92 -3.72 16.82 4.23
CA PRO A 92 -2.70 15.83 4.57
C PRO A 92 -2.60 14.75 3.51
N VAL A 93 -1.38 14.45 3.05
CA VAL A 93 -1.08 13.34 2.14
C VAL A 93 -0.15 12.35 2.83
N VAL A 94 -0.60 11.11 2.95
CA VAL A 94 0.10 10.03 3.66
C VAL A 94 0.46 8.93 2.67
N GLY A 95 1.75 8.54 2.62
CA GLY A 95 2.20 7.37 1.88
C GLY A 95 2.45 6.18 2.80
N VAL A 96 2.61 5.00 2.23
CA VAL A 96 2.77 3.74 2.98
C VAL A 96 4.21 3.44 3.41
N ILE A 97 5.21 4.13 2.84
CA ILE A 97 6.63 3.79 3.04
C ILE A 97 7.11 4.20 4.42
N VAL A 98 6.91 5.46 4.83
CA VAL A 98 7.40 5.95 6.12
C VAL A 98 6.81 5.15 7.28
N PRO A 99 5.48 4.92 7.37
CA PRO A 99 4.92 4.09 8.44
C PRO A 99 5.45 2.64 8.43
N GLY A 100 5.68 2.08 7.25
CA GLY A 100 6.27 0.75 7.09
C GLY A 100 7.73 0.69 7.58
N ALA A 101 8.53 1.70 7.26
CA ALA A 101 9.92 1.81 7.69
C ALA A 101 10.03 1.99 9.22
N GLU A 102 9.21 2.85 9.81
CA GLU A 102 9.13 3.05 11.27
C GLU A 102 8.82 1.75 12.01
N ALA A 103 7.84 1.00 11.51
CA ALA A 103 7.47 -0.28 12.09
C ALA A 103 8.58 -1.34 11.91
N ALA A 104 9.28 -1.33 10.78
CA ALA A 104 10.40 -2.25 10.54
C ALA A 104 11.57 -1.98 11.48
N VAL A 105 11.95 -0.72 11.69
CA VAL A 105 12.98 -0.32 12.65
C VAL A 105 12.58 -0.70 14.07
N SER A 106 11.31 -0.52 14.43
CA SER A 106 10.78 -0.93 15.75
C SER A 106 10.79 -2.45 15.93
N ALA A 107 10.53 -3.21 14.85
CA ALA A 107 10.52 -4.67 14.87
C ALA A 107 11.94 -5.29 14.91
N ALA A 108 12.93 -4.61 14.31
CA ALA A 108 14.31 -5.06 14.20
C ALA A 108 15.30 -3.92 14.45
N PRO A 109 15.41 -3.40 15.70
CA PRO A 109 16.19 -2.21 15.99
C PRO A 109 17.70 -2.39 15.81
N GLU A 110 18.20 -3.61 15.82
CA GLU A 110 19.63 -3.94 15.74
C GLU A 110 19.96 -4.91 14.58
N GLY A 111 18.95 -5.44 13.93
CA GLY A 111 19.14 -6.47 12.90
C GLY A 111 18.99 -5.91 11.50
N PRO A 112 19.45 -6.65 10.47
CA PRO A 112 19.14 -6.30 9.11
C PRO A 112 17.63 -6.37 8.86
N ILE A 113 17.16 -5.46 8.01
CA ILE A 113 15.78 -5.42 7.53
C ILE A 113 15.78 -5.83 6.04
N ALA A 114 14.99 -6.81 5.68
CA ALA A 114 14.71 -7.10 4.29
C ALA A 114 13.45 -6.35 3.83
N VAL A 115 13.45 -5.87 2.59
CA VAL A 115 12.30 -5.25 1.95
C VAL A 115 12.00 -6.02 0.68
N ILE A 116 10.86 -6.66 0.61
CA ILE A 116 10.33 -7.25 -0.62
C ILE A 116 9.33 -6.27 -1.24
N ALA A 117 9.48 -5.98 -2.53
CA ALA A 117 8.68 -4.96 -3.20
C ALA A 117 8.60 -5.18 -4.72
N THR A 118 7.95 -4.27 -5.44
CA THR A 118 8.05 -4.21 -6.90
C THR A 118 9.41 -3.66 -7.32
N GLU A 119 9.79 -3.91 -8.58
CA GLU A 119 11.06 -3.42 -9.14
C GLU A 119 11.20 -1.90 -9.02
N GLY A 120 10.15 -1.14 -9.34
CA GLY A 120 10.15 0.33 -9.23
C GLY A 120 10.35 0.83 -7.79
N THR A 121 9.76 0.15 -6.80
CA THR A 121 9.93 0.49 -5.39
C THR A 121 11.36 0.22 -4.92
N VAL A 122 11.94 -0.93 -5.32
CA VAL A 122 13.33 -1.30 -5.01
C VAL A 122 14.31 -0.31 -5.64
N LYS A 123 14.19 -0.05 -6.96
CA LYS A 123 15.04 0.92 -7.68
C LYS A 123 14.95 2.32 -7.09
N GLY A 124 13.75 2.73 -6.66
CA GLY A 124 13.53 4.02 -6.04
C GLY A 124 14.20 4.20 -4.67
N GLY A 125 14.62 3.13 -3.99
CA GLY A 125 15.36 3.15 -2.72
C GLY A 125 14.65 3.86 -1.56
N ALA A 126 13.33 4.08 -1.66
CA ALA A 126 12.62 4.91 -0.70
C ALA A 126 12.53 4.27 0.70
N TYR A 127 12.44 2.94 0.79
CA TYR A 127 12.51 2.24 2.08
C TYR A 127 13.88 2.35 2.74
N VAL A 128 14.97 2.26 1.94
CA VAL A 128 16.34 2.43 2.45
C VAL A 128 16.48 3.80 3.07
N ARG A 129 16.16 4.86 2.32
CA ARG A 129 16.21 6.23 2.84
C ARG A 129 15.32 6.44 4.06
N ALA A 130 14.12 5.87 4.07
CA ALA A 130 13.20 6.02 5.19
C ALA A 130 13.74 5.33 6.47
N ILE A 131 14.39 4.18 6.34
CA ILE A 131 15.02 3.46 7.45
C ILE A 131 16.27 4.21 7.95
N GLU A 132 17.12 4.69 7.05
CA GLU A 132 18.32 5.48 7.38
C GLU A 132 17.98 6.78 8.12
N ASN A 133 16.87 7.43 7.76
CA ASN A 133 16.41 8.66 8.43
C ASN A 133 16.06 8.46 9.91
N HIS A 134 15.95 7.22 10.41
CA HIS A 134 15.82 6.95 11.85
C HIS A 134 17.14 7.10 12.63
N GLY A 135 18.22 7.49 11.97
CA GLY A 135 19.51 7.78 12.63
C GLY A 135 20.26 6.54 13.12
N ARG A 136 19.85 5.35 12.70
CA ARG A 136 20.52 4.08 13.01
C ARG A 136 21.11 3.48 11.74
N SER A 137 22.34 2.96 11.83
CA SER A 137 22.97 2.22 10.74
C SER A 137 22.43 0.78 10.69
N ILE A 138 21.22 0.63 10.18
CA ILE A 138 20.58 -0.70 10.02
C ILE A 138 20.78 -1.16 8.58
N PRO A 139 21.42 -2.32 8.35
CA PRO A 139 21.56 -2.88 7.01
C PRO A 139 20.19 -3.19 6.39
N VAL A 140 19.97 -2.75 5.16
CA VAL A 140 18.73 -3.01 4.40
C VAL A 140 19.05 -3.82 3.16
N ILE A 141 18.36 -4.93 3.00
CA ILE A 141 18.45 -5.81 1.84
C ILE A 141 17.14 -5.69 1.08
N GLN A 142 17.17 -5.42 -0.22
CA GLN A 142 15.98 -5.28 -1.03
C GLN A 142 15.88 -6.38 -2.09
N GLN A 143 14.67 -6.91 -2.30
CA GLN A 143 14.38 -7.91 -3.32
C GLN A 143 13.14 -7.52 -4.11
N ALA A 144 13.26 -7.45 -5.43
CA ALA A 144 12.12 -7.30 -6.32
C ALA A 144 11.39 -8.64 -6.49
N CYS A 145 10.07 -8.64 -6.24
CA CYS A 145 9.24 -9.84 -6.20
C CYS A 145 8.02 -9.68 -7.12
N SER A 146 8.25 -9.43 -8.42
CA SER A 146 7.19 -9.05 -9.37
C SER A 146 6.11 -10.11 -9.55
N LEU A 147 6.45 -11.41 -9.49
CA LEU A 147 5.47 -12.50 -9.62
C LEU A 147 4.46 -12.53 -8.48
N PHE A 148 4.78 -12.01 -7.30
CA PHE A 148 3.83 -11.96 -6.20
C PHE A 148 2.59 -11.12 -6.52
N VAL A 149 2.72 -10.09 -7.36
CA VAL A 149 1.57 -9.30 -7.83
C VAL A 149 0.63 -10.17 -8.65
N SER A 150 1.18 -10.88 -9.65
CA SER A 150 0.39 -11.70 -10.57
C SER A 150 -0.33 -12.84 -9.84
N ILE A 151 0.37 -13.60 -8.99
CA ILE A 151 -0.26 -14.71 -8.28
C ILE A 151 -1.31 -14.25 -7.26
N ALA A 152 -1.12 -13.07 -6.66
CA ALA A 152 -2.12 -12.50 -5.76
C ALA A 152 -3.41 -12.11 -6.51
N GLU A 153 -3.30 -11.49 -7.69
CA GLU A 153 -4.46 -11.14 -8.52
C GLU A 153 -5.18 -12.36 -9.12
N GLU A 154 -4.47 -13.48 -9.32
CA GLU A 154 -5.06 -14.75 -9.75
C GLU A 154 -5.65 -15.55 -8.58
N GLY A 155 -5.55 -15.06 -7.34
CA GLY A 155 -6.04 -15.75 -6.15
C GLY A 155 -5.18 -16.95 -5.72
N LEU A 156 -3.98 -17.10 -6.28
CA LEU A 156 -3.03 -18.17 -5.91
C LEU A 156 -2.26 -17.75 -4.65
N LEU A 157 -2.96 -17.69 -3.53
CA LEU A 157 -2.41 -17.16 -2.27
C LEU A 157 -1.64 -18.22 -1.48
N GLU A 158 -1.99 -19.49 -1.65
CA GLU A 158 -1.42 -20.65 -0.94
C GLU A 158 -1.25 -21.85 -1.90
N GLY A 159 -0.57 -22.90 -1.46
CA GLY A 159 -0.33 -24.10 -2.22
C GLY A 159 1.03 -24.13 -2.92
N GLU A 160 1.28 -25.18 -3.70
CA GLU A 160 2.61 -25.48 -4.24
C GLU A 160 3.19 -24.37 -5.12
N ILE A 161 2.35 -23.73 -5.94
CA ILE A 161 2.79 -22.64 -6.83
C ILE A 161 3.21 -21.42 -6.01
N ALA A 162 2.36 -20.99 -5.07
CA ALA A 162 2.67 -19.85 -4.21
C ALA A 162 3.91 -20.11 -3.34
N ASP A 163 4.01 -21.30 -2.76
CA ASP A 163 5.14 -21.74 -1.96
C ASP A 163 6.46 -21.76 -2.76
N ALA A 164 6.42 -22.25 -4.01
CA ALA A 164 7.60 -22.30 -4.88
C ALA A 164 8.08 -20.88 -5.26
N ILE A 165 7.15 -19.97 -5.58
CA ILE A 165 7.48 -18.59 -5.88
C ILE A 165 7.98 -17.85 -4.63
N ALA A 166 7.38 -18.12 -3.45
CA ALA A 166 7.84 -17.53 -2.20
C ALA A 166 9.27 -17.99 -1.88
N ARG A 167 9.57 -19.28 -1.97
CA ARG A 167 10.93 -19.79 -1.79
C ARG A 167 11.92 -19.11 -2.74
N ARG A 168 11.60 -19.02 -4.02
CA ARG A 168 12.48 -18.38 -5.01
C ARG A 168 12.93 -16.98 -4.61
N TYR A 169 12.04 -16.18 -4.00
CA TYR A 169 12.34 -14.80 -3.62
C TYR A 169 12.89 -14.66 -2.21
N ILE A 170 12.41 -15.47 -1.27
CA ILE A 170 12.71 -15.31 0.16
C ILE A 170 13.96 -16.06 0.57
N GLU A 171 14.21 -17.28 0.09
CA GLU A 171 15.38 -18.07 0.48
C GLU A 171 16.72 -17.35 0.24
N PRO A 172 16.94 -16.62 -0.90
CA PRO A 172 18.16 -15.85 -1.08
C PRO A 172 18.33 -14.73 -0.04
N LEU A 173 17.23 -14.11 0.41
CA LEU A 173 17.27 -13.10 1.49
C LEU A 173 17.67 -13.74 2.83
N LEU A 174 17.19 -14.95 3.09
CA LEU A 174 17.48 -15.66 4.33
C LEU A 174 18.90 -16.21 4.39
N ALA A 175 19.53 -16.39 3.23
CA ALA A 175 20.94 -16.79 3.11
C ALA A 175 21.92 -15.63 3.35
N ALA A 176 21.45 -14.40 3.42
CA ALA A 176 22.29 -13.23 3.70
C ALA A 176 22.90 -13.31 5.12
N VAL A 177 24.11 -12.77 5.26
CA VAL A 177 24.83 -12.72 6.54
C VAL A 177 25.15 -11.26 6.84
N PRO A 178 24.63 -10.72 7.96
CA PRO A 178 23.70 -11.36 8.92
C PRO A 178 22.28 -11.54 8.37
N LYS A 179 21.58 -12.57 8.85
CA LYS A 179 20.22 -12.90 8.43
C LYS A 179 19.22 -11.79 8.84
N PRO A 180 18.26 -11.42 7.99
CA PRO A 180 17.24 -10.42 8.33
C PRO A 180 16.44 -10.80 9.59
N LYS A 181 16.08 -9.80 10.39
CA LYS A 181 15.24 -9.93 11.58
C LYS A 181 13.79 -9.51 11.31
N ALA A 182 13.59 -8.71 10.26
CA ALA A 182 12.27 -8.32 9.79
C ALA A 182 12.23 -8.31 8.26
N VAL A 183 11.04 -8.56 7.70
CA VAL A 183 10.73 -8.45 6.27
C VAL A 183 9.57 -7.50 6.09
N VAL A 184 9.77 -6.42 5.36
CA VAL A 184 8.73 -5.46 5.00
C VAL A 184 8.00 -5.94 3.75
N LEU A 185 6.69 -6.03 3.82
CA LEU A 185 5.81 -6.29 2.69
C LEU A 185 5.58 -4.97 1.92
N GLY A 186 6.52 -4.61 1.06
CA GLY A 186 6.62 -3.33 0.37
C GLY A 186 5.80 -3.24 -0.93
N CYS A 187 4.69 -3.93 -1.00
CA CYS A 187 3.71 -3.86 -2.08
C CYS A 187 2.31 -4.16 -1.52
N THR A 188 1.31 -3.47 -2.05
CA THR A 188 -0.09 -3.61 -1.62
C THR A 188 -0.69 -5.01 -1.82
N HIS A 189 -0.13 -5.80 -2.74
CA HIS A 189 -0.56 -7.17 -2.99
C HIS A 189 -0.01 -8.17 -1.97
N PHE A 190 1.15 -7.89 -1.37
CA PHE A 190 1.89 -8.88 -0.56
C PHE A 190 1.23 -9.23 0.77
N PRO A 191 0.42 -8.36 1.41
CA PRO A 191 -0.37 -8.78 2.58
C PRO A 191 -1.31 -9.95 2.32
N ALA A 192 -1.83 -10.12 1.09
CA ALA A 192 -2.64 -11.28 0.72
C ALA A 192 -1.83 -12.61 0.74
N LEU A 193 -0.53 -12.53 0.49
CA LEU A 193 0.41 -13.67 0.51
C LEU A 193 1.11 -13.85 1.87
N LYS A 194 0.68 -13.13 2.92
CA LYS A 194 1.37 -13.09 4.22
C LYS A 194 1.59 -14.48 4.83
N ASN A 195 0.61 -15.38 4.73
CA ASN A 195 0.71 -16.75 5.25
C ASN A 195 1.81 -17.54 4.51
N THR A 196 1.81 -17.50 3.19
CA THR A 196 2.81 -18.15 2.35
C THR A 196 4.22 -17.60 2.57
N ILE A 197 4.34 -16.27 2.70
CA ILE A 197 5.61 -15.63 3.03
C ILE A 197 6.07 -16.05 4.44
N ALA A 198 5.17 -16.04 5.44
CA ALA A 198 5.47 -16.44 6.80
C ALA A 198 5.96 -17.90 6.90
N LYS A 199 5.37 -18.79 6.11
CA LYS A 199 5.78 -20.20 6.03
C LYS A 199 7.22 -20.36 5.58
N VAL A 200 7.69 -19.52 4.65
CA VAL A 200 9.07 -19.56 4.13
C VAL A 200 10.05 -18.81 5.04
N THR A 201 9.66 -17.67 5.58
CA THR A 201 10.54 -16.88 6.49
C THR A 201 10.76 -17.58 7.82
N GLY A 202 9.77 -18.33 8.29
CA GLY A 202 9.74 -18.94 9.63
C GLY A 202 9.36 -17.95 10.74
N PRO A 203 9.18 -18.46 11.97
CA PRO A 203 8.60 -17.68 13.08
C PRO A 203 9.55 -16.62 13.67
N ASP A 204 10.85 -16.75 13.43
CA ASP A 204 11.87 -15.84 14.02
C ASP A 204 11.96 -14.50 13.27
N ILE A 205 11.39 -14.40 12.09
CA ILE A 205 11.41 -13.18 11.26
C ILE A 205 10.07 -12.48 11.32
N LYS A 206 10.10 -11.22 11.73
CA LYS A 206 8.89 -10.41 11.83
C LYS A 206 8.47 -9.89 10.45
N LEU A 207 7.24 -10.19 10.03
CA LEU A 207 6.65 -9.60 8.85
C LEU A 207 6.02 -8.25 9.21
N VAL A 208 6.43 -7.20 8.50
CA VAL A 208 5.90 -5.84 8.65
C VAL A 208 4.94 -5.56 7.51
N ASP A 209 3.66 -5.45 7.86
CA ASP A 209 2.58 -5.15 6.92
C ASP A 209 2.40 -3.64 6.80
N SER A 210 2.64 -3.09 5.60
CA SER A 210 2.53 -1.66 5.34
C SER A 210 1.07 -1.15 5.42
N ALA A 211 0.07 -2.00 5.23
CA ALA A 211 -1.34 -1.61 5.35
C ALA A 211 -1.72 -1.28 6.80
N GLU A 212 -1.40 -2.18 7.74
CA GLU A 212 -1.68 -1.96 9.17
C GLU A 212 -0.93 -0.76 9.73
N THR A 213 0.34 -0.59 9.33
CA THR A 213 1.15 0.54 9.81
C THR A 213 0.63 1.87 9.28
N THR A 214 0.18 1.90 8.04
CA THR A 214 -0.45 3.07 7.43
C THR A 214 -1.76 3.44 8.12
N ALA A 215 -2.61 2.47 8.44
CA ALA A 215 -3.85 2.74 9.15
C ALA A 215 -3.60 3.39 10.54
N ARG A 216 -2.57 2.96 11.26
CA ARG A 216 -2.13 3.60 12.52
C ARG A 216 -1.63 5.03 12.31
N ALA A 217 -0.86 5.28 11.24
CA ALA A 217 -0.36 6.61 10.93
C ALA A 217 -1.50 7.57 10.57
N VAL A 218 -2.46 7.12 9.76
CA VAL A 218 -3.66 7.88 9.38
C VAL A 218 -4.48 8.26 10.62
N GLU A 219 -4.76 7.31 11.52
CA GLU A 219 -5.45 7.59 12.78
C GLU A 219 -4.75 8.67 13.61
N LYS A 220 -3.43 8.56 13.75
CA LYS A 220 -2.62 9.54 14.50
C LYS A 220 -2.75 10.95 13.90
N ILE A 221 -2.73 11.06 12.58
CA ILE A 221 -2.83 12.36 11.89
C ILE A 221 -4.25 12.94 12.03
N LEU A 222 -5.29 12.12 11.86
CA LEU A 222 -6.67 12.56 12.03
C LEU A 222 -6.88 13.12 13.44
N ARG A 223 -6.37 12.43 14.47
CA ARG A 223 -6.43 12.90 15.87
C ARG A 223 -5.66 14.20 16.07
N ALA A 224 -4.41 14.26 15.61
CA ALA A 224 -3.55 15.43 15.79
C ALA A 224 -4.13 16.69 15.11
N LYS A 225 -4.83 16.52 13.98
CA LYS A 225 -5.48 17.62 13.25
C LYS A 225 -6.92 17.88 13.67
N ASN A 226 -7.47 17.06 14.56
CA ASN A 226 -8.87 17.13 15.01
C ASN A 226 -9.88 17.13 13.84
N ILE A 227 -9.65 16.23 12.86
CA ILE A 227 -10.48 16.06 11.66
C ILE A 227 -11.16 14.68 11.58
N GLN A 228 -11.25 13.95 12.69
CA GLN A 228 -11.98 12.70 12.77
C GLN A 228 -13.48 12.94 12.57
N ARG A 229 -14.14 11.98 11.92
CA ARG A 229 -15.62 11.94 11.86
C ARG A 229 -16.19 11.62 13.24
N ALA A 230 -17.38 12.12 13.54
CA ALA A 230 -18.06 11.79 14.78
C ALA A 230 -18.40 10.30 14.83
N SER A 231 -18.29 9.70 16.03
CA SER A 231 -18.62 8.30 16.24
C SER A 231 -20.12 8.02 16.05
N GLY A 232 -20.44 6.78 15.63
CA GLY A 232 -21.82 6.31 15.45
C GLY A 232 -22.38 6.55 14.04
N SER A 233 -21.60 7.03 13.11
CA SER A 233 -21.96 7.09 11.69
C SER A 233 -21.94 5.68 11.09
N LYS A 234 -22.81 5.43 10.10
CA LYS A 234 -22.69 4.27 9.19
C LYS A 234 -22.11 4.78 7.87
N PRO A 235 -20.78 4.77 7.72
CA PRO A 235 -20.16 5.28 6.51
C PRO A 235 -20.46 4.37 5.32
N SER A 236 -20.73 4.99 4.16
CA SER A 236 -20.70 4.30 2.89
C SER A 236 -19.31 4.47 2.26
N HIS A 237 -18.85 3.47 1.53
CA HIS A 237 -17.57 3.55 0.82
C HIS A 237 -17.84 3.62 -0.67
N THR A 238 -17.06 4.45 -1.38
CA THR A 238 -17.16 4.62 -2.82
C THR A 238 -15.95 4.01 -3.51
N PHE A 239 -16.18 3.25 -4.57
CA PHE A 239 -15.13 2.64 -5.38
C PHE A 239 -15.10 3.27 -6.77
N LEU A 240 -13.91 3.71 -7.16
CA LEU A 240 -13.65 4.29 -8.48
C LEU A 240 -12.58 3.43 -9.18
N ALA A 241 -12.82 3.12 -10.45
CA ALA A 241 -11.85 2.46 -11.31
C ALA A 241 -11.69 3.23 -12.61
N THR A 242 -10.50 3.19 -13.21
CA THR A 242 -10.27 3.85 -14.51
C THR A 242 -10.57 2.92 -15.67
N ASP A 243 -10.72 1.62 -15.43
CA ASP A 243 -11.08 0.60 -16.42
C ASP A 243 -11.57 -0.69 -15.73
N ALA A 244 -12.31 -1.52 -16.45
CA ALA A 244 -12.72 -2.88 -16.11
C ALA A 244 -13.35 -3.01 -14.70
N PRO A 245 -14.49 -2.36 -14.41
CA PRO A 245 -15.13 -2.38 -13.09
C PRO A 245 -15.50 -3.78 -12.61
N ASP A 246 -15.89 -4.68 -13.52
CA ASP A 246 -16.21 -6.08 -13.18
C ASP A 246 -14.96 -6.83 -12.67
N ARG A 247 -13.80 -6.63 -13.32
CA ARG A 247 -12.54 -7.20 -12.88
C ARG A 247 -12.10 -6.59 -11.55
N PHE A 248 -12.27 -5.27 -11.41
CA PHE A 248 -11.98 -4.56 -10.17
C PHE A 248 -12.76 -5.17 -8.99
N ALA A 249 -14.06 -5.38 -9.14
CA ALA A 249 -14.91 -5.97 -8.12
C ALA A 249 -14.46 -7.40 -7.79
N ARG A 250 -14.36 -8.26 -8.79
CA ARG A 250 -14.02 -9.69 -8.62
C ARG A 250 -12.65 -9.90 -7.97
N VAL A 251 -11.62 -9.22 -8.43
CA VAL A 251 -10.26 -9.34 -7.87
C VAL A 251 -10.14 -8.56 -6.56
N GLY A 252 -10.88 -7.46 -6.45
CA GLY A 252 -10.90 -6.60 -5.26
C GLY A 252 -11.35 -7.31 -4.00
N GLU A 253 -12.25 -8.28 -4.09
CA GLU A 253 -12.71 -9.10 -2.97
C GLU A 253 -11.56 -9.80 -2.26
N ILE A 254 -10.54 -10.26 -2.99
CA ILE A 254 -9.35 -10.91 -2.44
C ILE A 254 -8.61 -9.98 -1.46
N PHE A 255 -8.48 -8.71 -1.82
CA PHE A 255 -7.72 -7.72 -1.07
C PHE A 255 -8.54 -7.01 0.00
N LEU A 256 -9.80 -6.69 -0.31
CA LEU A 256 -10.70 -6.04 0.63
C LEU A 256 -11.21 -7.01 1.71
N GLY A 257 -11.33 -8.31 1.37
CA GLY A 257 -11.83 -9.35 2.26
C GLY A 257 -13.35 -9.37 2.41
N GLN A 258 -14.07 -8.66 1.52
CA GLN A 258 -15.54 -8.65 1.44
C GLN A 258 -15.98 -8.42 -0.01
N PRO A 259 -17.20 -8.87 -0.39
CA PRO A 259 -17.74 -8.67 -1.75
C PRO A 259 -17.81 -7.18 -2.14
N ILE A 260 -17.57 -6.92 -3.41
CA ILE A 260 -17.78 -5.60 -4.03
C ILE A 260 -18.82 -5.78 -5.13
N ASP A 261 -19.92 -5.02 -5.06
CA ASP A 261 -20.90 -5.01 -6.14
C ASP A 261 -20.32 -4.30 -7.38
N PRO A 262 -20.15 -5.00 -8.53
CA PRO A 262 -19.64 -4.38 -9.75
C PRO A 262 -20.44 -3.15 -10.18
N GLY A 263 -21.76 -3.15 -9.97
CA GLY A 263 -22.64 -2.02 -10.29
C GLY A 263 -22.41 -0.79 -9.42
N SER A 264 -21.72 -0.93 -8.28
CA SER A 264 -21.34 0.17 -7.39
C SER A 264 -19.98 0.79 -7.72
N VAL A 265 -19.20 0.19 -8.63
CA VAL A 265 -17.89 0.71 -9.03
C VAL A 265 -18.07 1.75 -10.12
N GLU A 266 -17.77 3.00 -9.79
CA GLU A 266 -17.87 4.12 -10.72
C GLU A 266 -16.65 4.16 -11.66
N LEU A 267 -16.90 4.21 -12.97
CA LEU A 267 -15.85 4.38 -13.97
C LEU A 267 -15.47 5.86 -14.08
N VAL A 268 -14.19 6.18 -13.96
CA VAL A 268 -13.67 7.54 -14.02
C VAL A 268 -12.56 7.69 -15.06
N ASP A 269 -12.55 8.80 -15.79
CA ASP A 269 -11.46 9.18 -16.68
C ASP A 269 -10.51 10.16 -15.97
N LEU A 270 -9.23 9.83 -15.93
CA LEU A 270 -8.19 10.67 -15.32
C LEU A 270 -7.52 11.63 -16.32
N GLN A 271 -7.84 11.52 -17.60
CA GLN A 271 -7.25 12.37 -18.65
C GLN A 271 -8.10 13.63 -18.94
N ALA A 272 -9.27 13.72 -18.34
CA ALA A 272 -10.21 14.85 -18.53
C ALA A 272 -9.90 16.04 -17.61
#